data_06b4890b222b3976fa59d85c83b5e5d5
#
_entry.id   06b4890b222b3976fa59d85c83b5e5d5
#
_cell.length_a   1.000
_cell.length_b   1.000
_cell.length_c   1.000
_cell.angle_alpha   90.00
_cell.angle_beta   90.00
_cell.angle_gamma   90.00
#
_symmetry.space_group_name_H-M   'P 1'
#
loop_
_entity.id
_entity.type
_entity.pdbx_description
1 polymer ?
#
loop_
_entity_poly.entity_id
_entity_poly.type
_entity_poly.pdbx_seq_one_letter_code
_entity_poly.pdbx_strand_id
1 'polypeptide(L)'
;PAAFLPIGVITMPAPLPSITLMHLPVILAVLLEGPVVGVSIGFVFGISSLIKAWGSGVLGLDLFFRNPLISVLPRMIIPLAVWATYKLLMKLFAKKGLGDKISSVVASIVGSVTNTVLCLGLIILLYGADLTEYVNNLISAGNAVQTYLDHAGAWLVVVVGVPYGIAEAVAAAIIVPLVKIAVESATKRVGHGRKAQPAEVNKTQV
;
A
#
# COMPACT_ATOMS: atom_id res chain seq x y z
N PRO A 1 -8.90 9.09 -11.85
CA PRO A 1 -9.29 8.14 -12.92
C PRO A 1 -8.66 6.76 -12.72
N ALA A 2 -7.41 6.64 -12.23
CA ALA A 2 -6.74 5.35 -12.03
C ALA A 2 -7.43 4.43 -11.00
N ALA A 3 -8.21 4.97 -10.07
CA ALA A 3 -8.99 4.19 -9.10
C ALA A 3 -10.16 3.41 -9.74
N PHE A 4 -10.51 3.75 -10.96
CA PHE A 4 -11.56 3.08 -11.75
C PHE A 4 -10.99 2.15 -12.84
N LEU A 5 -9.67 2.12 -13.01
CA LEU A 5 -9.01 1.16 -13.88
C LEU A 5 -8.64 -0.09 -13.06
N PRO A 6 -8.76 -1.31 -13.61
CA PRO A 6 -8.40 -2.56 -12.92
C PRO A 6 -6.89 -2.68 -12.64
N ILE A 7 -6.11 -1.66 -12.96
CA ILE A 7 -4.66 -1.59 -12.76
C ILE A 7 -4.38 -1.29 -11.29
N GLY A 8 -4.24 -2.31 -10.47
CA GLY A 8 -3.89 -2.19 -9.05
C GLY A 8 -4.96 -2.72 -8.08
N VAL A 9 -6.08 -3.20 -8.59
CA VAL A 9 -7.09 -3.91 -7.80
C VAL A 9 -7.40 -5.24 -8.49
N ILE A 10 -7.09 -6.33 -7.81
CA ILE A 10 -7.47 -7.69 -8.25
C ILE A 10 -8.75 -8.02 -7.52
N THR A 11 -9.88 -7.95 -8.24
CA THR A 11 -11.19 -8.34 -7.70
C THR A 11 -11.24 -9.84 -7.53
N MET A 12 -11.57 -10.27 -6.33
CA MET A 12 -11.83 -11.67 -6.02
C MET A 12 -13.36 -11.92 -6.00
N PRO A 13 -13.80 -13.14 -6.31
CA PRO A 13 -15.22 -13.48 -6.15
C PRO A 13 -15.63 -13.38 -4.68
N ALA A 14 -16.83 -12.87 -4.42
CA ALA A 14 -17.37 -12.82 -3.06
C ALA A 14 -17.33 -14.23 -2.42
N PRO A 15 -17.01 -14.35 -1.12
CA PRO A 15 -17.01 -13.30 -0.09
C PRO A 15 -15.64 -12.63 0.16
N LEU A 16 -14.64 -12.89 -0.67
CA LEU A 16 -13.26 -12.43 -0.43
C LEU A 16 -13.08 -10.96 -0.82
N PRO A 17 -12.30 -10.20 -0.05
CA PRO A 17 -11.99 -8.80 -0.37
C PRO A 17 -11.08 -8.70 -1.60
N SER A 18 -11.11 -7.56 -2.25
CA SER A 18 -10.21 -7.26 -3.36
C SER A 18 -8.77 -7.08 -2.88
N ILE A 19 -7.79 -7.69 -3.56
CA ILE A 19 -6.37 -7.38 -3.35
C ILE A 19 -6.07 -6.01 -3.95
N THR A 20 -5.47 -5.12 -3.18
CA THR A 20 -5.12 -3.78 -3.67
C THR A 20 -3.63 -3.52 -3.59
N LEU A 21 -3.03 -3.22 -4.73
CA LEU A 21 -1.64 -2.78 -4.84
C LEU A 21 -1.50 -1.25 -4.80
N MET A 22 -2.59 -0.54 -4.51
CA MET A 22 -2.63 0.92 -4.51
C MET A 22 -1.77 1.57 -3.41
N HIS A 23 -1.34 0.82 -2.40
CA HIS A 23 -0.40 1.29 -1.38
C HIS A 23 1.06 1.31 -1.87
N LEU A 24 1.41 0.60 -2.95
CA LEU A 24 2.78 0.57 -3.49
C LEU A 24 3.26 1.95 -3.95
N PRO A 25 2.49 2.78 -4.68
CA PRO A 25 2.86 4.15 -4.99
C PRO A 25 3.12 5.01 -3.76
N VAL A 26 2.40 4.78 -2.65
CA VAL A 26 2.61 5.50 -1.39
C VAL A 26 3.98 5.17 -0.81
N ILE A 27 4.33 3.88 -0.76
CA ILE A 27 5.63 3.40 -0.27
C ILE A 27 6.75 3.94 -1.17
N LEU A 28 6.58 3.86 -2.48
CA LEU A 28 7.57 4.35 -3.45
C LEU A 28 7.83 5.85 -3.29
N ALA A 29 6.77 6.64 -3.12
CA ALA A 29 6.87 8.08 -2.92
C ALA A 29 7.70 8.43 -1.67
N VAL A 30 7.52 7.70 -0.57
CA VAL A 30 8.33 7.86 0.63
C VAL A 30 9.81 7.61 0.36
N LEU A 31 10.12 6.52 -0.35
CA LEU A 31 11.50 6.11 -0.61
C LEU A 31 12.23 7.04 -1.60
N LEU A 32 11.49 7.72 -2.48
CA LEU A 32 12.05 8.66 -3.46
C LEU A 32 12.08 10.10 -2.94
N GLU A 33 10.96 10.57 -2.40
CA GLU A 33 10.72 12.00 -2.10
C GLU A 33 10.56 12.29 -0.60
N GLY A 34 10.48 11.25 0.22
CA GLY A 34 10.37 11.38 1.67
C GLY A 34 8.94 11.39 2.22
N PRO A 35 8.81 11.57 3.56
CA PRO A 35 7.56 11.29 4.26
C PRO A 35 6.44 12.29 3.94
N VAL A 36 6.74 13.55 3.64
CA VAL A 36 5.73 14.57 3.36
C VAL A 36 4.97 14.24 2.07
N VAL A 37 5.70 13.92 0.99
CA VAL A 37 5.09 13.51 -0.28
C VAL A 37 4.35 12.19 -0.11
N GLY A 38 4.94 11.24 0.63
CA GLY A 38 4.30 9.97 0.94
C GLY A 38 2.95 10.14 1.65
N VAL A 39 2.88 11.01 2.69
CA VAL A 39 1.62 11.29 3.42
C VAL A 39 0.58 11.95 2.50
N SER A 40 1.00 12.87 1.64
CA SER A 40 0.10 13.52 0.67
C SER A 40 -0.50 12.50 -0.31
N ILE A 41 0.31 11.60 -0.86
CA ILE A 41 -0.15 10.54 -1.75
C ILE A 41 -1.01 9.52 -0.98
N GLY A 42 -0.64 9.19 0.26
CA GLY A 42 -1.41 8.33 1.15
C GLY A 42 -2.80 8.91 1.46
N PHE A 43 -2.91 10.22 1.69
CA PHE A 43 -4.17 10.91 1.87
C PHE A 43 -5.04 10.81 0.62
N VAL A 44 -4.50 11.11 -0.56
CA VAL A 44 -5.22 10.99 -1.85
C VAL A 44 -5.69 9.55 -2.07
N PHE A 45 -4.86 8.57 -1.79
CA PHE A 45 -5.23 7.16 -1.85
C PHE A 45 -6.36 6.83 -0.88
N GLY A 46 -6.29 7.31 0.37
CA GLY A 46 -7.34 7.11 1.38
C GLY A 46 -8.69 7.67 0.95
N ILE A 47 -8.71 8.89 0.41
CA ILE A 47 -9.91 9.53 -0.13
C ILE A 47 -10.45 8.74 -1.34
N SER A 48 -9.58 8.28 -2.24
CA SER A 48 -9.99 7.46 -3.39
C SER A 48 -10.63 6.14 -2.93
N SER A 49 -10.08 5.50 -1.89
CA SER A 49 -10.63 4.30 -1.28
C SER A 49 -12.00 4.54 -0.65
N LEU A 50 -12.15 5.67 0.05
CA LEU A 50 -13.42 6.09 0.64
C LEU A 50 -14.50 6.32 -0.42
N ILE A 51 -14.18 7.06 -1.49
CA ILE A 51 -15.09 7.32 -2.61
C ILE A 51 -15.50 6.00 -3.29
N LYS A 52 -14.54 5.09 -3.51
CA LYS A 52 -14.81 3.76 -4.07
C LYS A 52 -15.79 2.98 -3.19
N ALA A 53 -15.62 2.99 -1.87
CA ALA A 53 -16.49 2.27 -0.94
C ALA A 53 -17.93 2.80 -0.90
N TRP A 54 -18.15 4.06 -1.26
CA TRP A 54 -19.49 4.67 -1.44
C TRP A 54 -20.07 4.44 -2.84
N GLY A 55 -19.31 3.84 -3.75
CA GLY A 55 -19.80 3.52 -5.09
C GLY A 55 -20.89 2.44 -5.10
N SER A 56 -21.58 2.33 -6.24
CA SER A 56 -22.57 1.27 -6.45
C SER A 56 -21.92 -0.10 -6.63
N GLY A 57 -22.55 -1.16 -6.12
CA GLY A 57 -22.09 -2.54 -6.28
C GLY A 57 -20.96 -2.96 -5.33
N VAL A 58 -20.60 -2.14 -4.35
CA VAL A 58 -19.66 -2.52 -3.29
C VAL A 58 -20.34 -3.43 -2.30
N LEU A 59 -19.76 -4.58 -2.04
CA LEU A 59 -20.29 -5.63 -1.17
C LEU A 59 -19.21 -6.17 -0.24
N GLY A 60 -19.64 -6.86 0.80
CA GLY A 60 -18.74 -7.58 1.70
C GLY A 60 -17.88 -6.68 2.57
N LEU A 61 -16.65 -7.08 2.79
CA LEU A 61 -15.70 -6.36 3.67
C LEU A 61 -15.35 -4.96 3.16
N ASP A 62 -15.49 -4.70 1.86
CA ASP A 62 -15.22 -3.39 1.27
C ASP A 62 -16.19 -2.30 1.78
N LEU A 63 -17.36 -2.68 2.33
CA LEU A 63 -18.31 -1.75 2.95
C LEU A 63 -17.76 -1.04 4.19
N PHE A 64 -16.87 -1.69 4.96
CA PHE A 64 -16.27 -1.08 6.14
C PHE A 64 -15.35 0.12 5.79
N PHE A 65 -14.86 0.17 4.56
CA PHE A 65 -14.07 1.30 4.07
C PHE A 65 -14.89 2.58 3.80
N ARG A 66 -16.21 2.56 4.03
CA ARG A 66 -17.03 3.78 4.08
C ARG A 66 -16.72 4.65 5.30
N ASN A 67 -16.04 4.10 6.29
CA ASN A 67 -15.55 4.88 7.42
C ASN A 67 -14.19 5.52 7.07
N PRO A 68 -14.07 6.86 7.16
CA PRO A 68 -12.82 7.56 6.86
C PRO A 68 -11.65 7.14 7.77
N LEU A 69 -11.91 6.71 9.01
CA LEU A 69 -10.87 6.18 9.90
C LEU A 69 -10.24 4.91 9.35
N ILE A 70 -11.00 4.05 8.66
CA ILE A 70 -10.49 2.83 8.04
C ILE A 70 -9.88 3.10 6.69
N SER A 71 -10.45 4.03 5.92
CA SER A 71 -9.98 4.35 4.57
C SER A 71 -8.79 5.30 4.53
N VAL A 72 -8.75 6.33 5.38
CA VAL A 72 -7.78 7.42 5.26
C VAL A 72 -6.64 7.26 6.27
N LEU A 73 -6.96 7.02 7.54
CA LEU A 73 -5.96 7.02 8.60
C LEU A 73 -4.81 6.02 8.39
N PRO A 74 -5.04 4.74 8.05
CA PRO A 74 -3.96 3.80 7.78
C PRO A 74 -3.04 4.28 6.65
N ARG A 75 -3.62 4.85 5.60
CA ARG A 75 -2.89 5.33 4.41
C ARG A 75 -1.99 6.53 4.72
N MET A 76 -2.32 7.31 5.72
CA MET A 76 -1.47 8.40 6.22
C MET A 76 -0.39 7.90 7.19
N ILE A 77 -0.61 6.77 7.88
CA ILE A 77 0.37 6.19 8.81
C ILE A 77 1.42 5.36 8.07
N ILE A 78 1.06 4.65 7.01
CA ILE A 78 2.00 3.84 6.20
C ILE A 78 3.26 4.62 5.84
N PRO A 79 3.20 5.85 5.28
CA PRO A 79 4.38 6.63 4.94
C PRO A 79 5.33 6.86 6.11
N LEU A 80 4.80 7.08 7.29
CA LEU A 80 5.60 7.31 8.50
C LEU A 80 6.33 6.04 8.94
N ALA A 81 5.64 4.90 8.92
CA ALA A 81 6.24 3.60 9.23
C ALA A 81 7.35 3.22 8.23
N VAL A 82 7.10 3.42 6.94
CA VAL A 82 8.09 3.19 5.86
C VAL A 82 9.31 4.07 6.05
N TRP A 83 9.10 5.38 6.26
CA TRP A 83 10.19 6.33 6.44
C TRP A 83 11.04 6.02 7.66
N ALA A 84 10.41 5.75 8.80
CA ALA A 84 11.10 5.43 10.04
C ALA A 84 11.94 4.15 9.88
N THR A 85 11.36 3.09 9.30
CA THR A 85 12.05 1.83 9.04
C THR A 85 13.22 2.02 8.08
N TYR A 86 13.00 2.71 6.96
CA TYR A 86 14.05 2.97 5.98
C TYR A 86 15.21 3.76 6.58
N LYS A 87 14.93 4.84 7.30
CA LYS A 87 15.96 5.66 7.97
C LYS A 87 16.74 4.89 9.02
N LEU A 88 16.05 4.07 9.82
CA LEU A 88 16.69 3.24 10.84
C LEU A 88 17.65 2.22 10.20
N LEU A 89 17.20 1.50 9.17
CA LEU A 89 18.01 0.50 8.49
C LEU A 89 19.17 1.12 7.71
N MET A 90 18.97 2.26 7.06
CA MET A 90 20.04 3.01 6.42
C MET A 90 21.14 3.41 7.42
N LYS A 91 20.76 3.79 8.65
CA LYS A 91 21.72 4.09 9.72
C LYS A 91 22.46 2.83 10.18
N LEU A 92 21.78 1.68 10.29
CA LEU A 92 22.39 0.43 10.70
C LEU A 92 23.30 -0.17 9.62
N PHE A 93 22.95 -0.05 8.35
CA PHE A 93 23.69 -0.60 7.22
C PHE A 93 24.53 0.40 6.45
N ALA A 94 24.80 1.59 7.02
CA ALA A 94 25.51 2.69 6.36
C ALA A 94 26.88 2.29 5.76
N LYS A 95 27.53 1.26 6.30
CA LYS A 95 28.86 0.79 5.86
C LYS A 95 28.79 -0.32 4.78
N LYS A 96 27.60 -0.78 4.39
CA LYS A 96 27.42 -1.89 3.44
C LYS A 96 26.84 -1.35 2.13
N GLY A 97 27.51 -1.61 1.00
CA GLY A 97 27.06 -1.17 -0.32
C GLY A 97 25.66 -1.63 -0.78
N LEU A 98 25.09 -2.63 -0.08
CA LEU A 98 23.71 -3.10 -0.27
C LEU A 98 22.70 -2.45 0.69
N GLY A 99 23.13 -1.54 1.55
CA GLY A 99 22.28 -0.97 2.60
C GLY A 99 20.98 -0.36 2.08
N ASP A 100 21.03 0.39 0.98
CA ASP A 100 19.83 1.00 0.37
C ASP A 100 18.84 -0.05 -0.15
N LYS A 101 19.33 -1.08 -0.84
CA LYS A 101 18.47 -2.14 -1.39
C LYS A 101 17.76 -2.92 -0.29
N ILE A 102 18.50 -3.36 0.72
CA ILE A 102 17.95 -4.09 1.87
C ILE A 102 16.95 -3.21 2.63
N SER A 103 17.32 -1.95 2.89
CA SER A 103 16.44 -1.01 3.59
C SER A 103 15.15 -0.73 2.81
N SER A 104 15.21 -0.64 1.48
CA SER A 104 14.04 -0.45 0.62
C SER A 104 13.12 -1.67 0.66
N VAL A 105 13.66 -2.89 0.56
CA VAL A 105 12.87 -4.13 0.64
C VAL A 105 12.17 -4.25 1.99
N VAL A 106 12.90 -4.11 3.08
CA VAL A 106 12.32 -4.26 4.43
C VAL A 106 11.30 -3.16 4.72
N ALA A 107 11.58 -1.90 4.35
CA ALA A 107 10.64 -0.81 4.51
C ALA A 107 9.35 -1.03 3.69
N SER A 108 9.45 -1.64 2.50
CA SER A 108 8.28 -1.98 1.68
C SER A 108 7.42 -3.06 2.32
N ILE A 109 8.04 -4.09 2.90
CA ILE A 109 7.32 -5.13 3.66
C ILE A 109 6.61 -4.49 4.87
N VAL A 110 7.32 -3.67 5.65
CA VAL A 110 6.74 -2.99 6.82
C VAL A 110 5.58 -2.10 6.41
N GLY A 111 5.70 -1.36 5.31
CA GLY A 111 4.61 -0.53 4.80
C GLY A 111 3.37 -1.33 4.43
N SER A 112 3.53 -2.45 3.74
CA SER A 112 2.43 -3.36 3.38
C SER A 112 1.78 -3.99 4.61
N VAL A 113 2.59 -4.53 5.53
CA VAL A 113 2.08 -5.11 6.80
C VAL A 113 1.35 -4.06 7.63
N THR A 114 1.89 -2.83 7.71
CA THR A 114 1.23 -1.71 8.41
C THR A 114 -0.15 -1.43 7.82
N ASN A 115 -0.29 -1.44 6.48
CA ASN A 115 -1.59 -1.28 5.83
C ASN A 115 -2.58 -2.36 6.29
N THR A 116 -2.21 -3.62 6.19
CA THR A 116 -3.07 -4.76 6.55
C THR A 116 -3.45 -4.73 8.02
N VAL A 117 -2.47 -4.57 8.91
CA VAL A 117 -2.70 -4.56 10.36
C VAL A 117 -3.61 -3.40 10.79
N LEU A 118 -3.37 -2.20 10.28
CA LEU A 118 -4.20 -1.04 10.66
C LEU A 118 -5.62 -1.14 10.09
N CYS A 119 -5.78 -1.57 8.84
CA CYS A 119 -7.12 -1.71 8.25
C CYS A 119 -7.93 -2.78 8.95
N LEU A 120 -7.39 -3.98 9.11
CA LEU A 120 -8.11 -5.07 9.76
C LEU A 120 -8.30 -4.81 11.26
N GLY A 121 -7.30 -4.25 11.93
CA GLY A 121 -7.39 -3.87 13.33
C GLY A 121 -8.50 -2.84 13.59
N LEU A 122 -8.62 -1.82 12.74
CA LEU A 122 -9.68 -0.83 12.84
C LEU A 122 -11.07 -1.42 12.51
N ILE A 123 -11.17 -2.35 11.55
CA ILE A 123 -12.43 -3.06 11.28
C ILE A 123 -12.86 -3.84 12.52
N ILE A 124 -11.96 -4.61 13.12
CA ILE A 124 -12.26 -5.39 14.33
C ILE A 124 -12.66 -4.47 15.50
N LEU A 125 -11.94 -3.37 15.70
CA LEU A 125 -12.15 -2.46 16.80
C LEU A 125 -13.47 -1.68 16.68
N LEU A 126 -13.80 -1.20 15.49
CA LEU A 126 -14.94 -0.31 15.26
C LEU A 126 -16.22 -1.05 14.87
N TYR A 127 -16.09 -2.22 14.25
CA TYR A 127 -17.20 -2.96 13.64
C TYR A 127 -17.22 -4.44 14.05
N GLY A 128 -16.76 -4.77 15.26
CA GLY A 128 -16.69 -6.16 15.72
C GLY A 128 -18.05 -6.90 15.70
N ALA A 129 -19.14 -6.20 16.05
CA ALA A 129 -20.50 -6.77 16.02
C ALA A 129 -20.97 -7.00 14.58
N ASP A 130 -20.85 -5.98 13.71
CA ASP A 130 -21.24 -6.08 12.29
C ASP A 130 -20.40 -7.13 11.56
N LEU A 131 -19.11 -7.23 11.91
CA LEU A 131 -18.21 -8.26 11.39
C LEU A 131 -18.68 -9.67 11.80
N THR A 132 -19.14 -9.82 13.04
CA THR A 132 -19.66 -11.10 13.55
C THR A 132 -20.95 -11.50 12.80
N GLU A 133 -21.85 -10.57 12.60
CA GLU A 133 -23.05 -10.78 11.81
C GLU A 133 -22.72 -11.16 10.36
N TYR A 134 -21.78 -10.43 9.75
CA TYR A 134 -21.30 -10.72 8.40
C TYR A 134 -20.75 -12.14 8.27
N VAL A 135 -19.88 -12.57 9.19
CA VAL A 135 -19.30 -13.93 9.19
C VAL A 135 -20.37 -15.00 9.40
N ASN A 136 -21.33 -14.78 10.32
CA ASN A 136 -22.44 -15.70 10.56
C ASN A 136 -23.34 -15.85 9.31
N ASN A 137 -23.58 -14.76 8.58
CA ASN A 137 -24.32 -14.80 7.32
C ASN A 137 -23.58 -15.59 6.24
N LEU A 138 -22.25 -15.49 6.18
CA LEU A 138 -21.42 -16.31 5.27
C LEU A 138 -21.50 -17.79 5.60
N ILE A 139 -21.45 -18.16 6.88
CA ILE A 139 -21.57 -19.53 7.35
C ILE A 139 -22.96 -20.10 6.99
N SER A 140 -24.02 -19.34 7.25
CA SER A 140 -25.40 -19.73 6.96
C SER A 140 -25.67 -19.91 5.46
N ALA A 141 -24.96 -19.17 4.61
CA ALA A 141 -25.01 -19.29 3.15
C ALA A 141 -24.23 -20.50 2.59
N GLY A 142 -23.67 -21.36 3.46
CA GLY A 142 -22.93 -22.55 3.05
C GLY A 142 -21.55 -22.29 2.50
N ASN A 143 -21.02 -21.07 2.67
CA ASN A 143 -19.64 -20.78 2.35
C ASN A 143 -18.73 -21.49 3.36
N ALA A 144 -17.97 -22.49 2.89
CA ALA A 144 -17.15 -23.39 3.70
C ALA A 144 -15.94 -22.73 4.40
N VAL A 145 -16.06 -21.48 4.80
CA VAL A 145 -15.07 -20.74 5.58
C VAL A 145 -15.18 -21.08 7.07
N GLN A 146 -15.67 -22.24 7.29
CA GLN A 146 -16.14 -22.74 8.52
C GLN A 146 -15.07 -23.14 9.51
N THR A 147 -15.45 -23.23 10.67
CA THR A 147 -15.30 -24.31 11.66
C THR A 147 -14.19 -24.16 12.68
N TYR A 148 -13.13 -23.36 12.47
CA TYR A 148 -12.01 -23.35 13.41
C TYR A 148 -11.85 -22.06 14.23
N LEU A 149 -12.68 -21.06 13.99
CA LEU A 149 -12.48 -19.74 14.59
C LEU A 149 -13.77 -19.28 15.30
N ASP A 150 -13.78 -19.42 16.61
CA ASP A 150 -14.91 -19.01 17.47
C ASP A 150 -15.17 -17.49 17.46
N HIS A 151 -14.30 -16.72 16.80
CA HIS A 151 -14.39 -15.26 16.76
C HIS A 151 -14.21 -14.71 15.35
N ALA A 152 -15.12 -13.85 14.92
CA ALA A 152 -15.11 -13.21 13.61
C ALA A 152 -13.81 -12.41 13.33
N GLY A 153 -13.24 -11.81 14.36
CA GLY A 153 -11.93 -11.12 14.26
C GLY A 153 -10.78 -12.08 13.92
N ALA A 154 -10.77 -13.28 14.52
CA ALA A 154 -9.78 -14.30 14.20
C ALA A 154 -9.97 -14.80 12.77
N TRP A 155 -11.21 -15.00 12.33
CA TRP A 155 -11.53 -15.32 10.92
C TRP A 155 -10.97 -14.27 9.97
N LEU A 156 -11.23 -12.99 10.24
CA LEU A 156 -10.74 -11.89 9.40
C LEU A 156 -9.21 -11.90 9.28
N VAL A 157 -8.51 -12.12 10.40
CA VAL A 157 -7.04 -12.15 10.40
C VAL A 157 -6.51 -13.36 9.66
N VAL A 158 -7.01 -14.58 9.95
CA VAL A 158 -6.43 -15.82 9.43
C VAL A 158 -6.84 -16.07 7.96
N VAL A 159 -8.09 -15.82 7.61
CA VAL A 159 -8.60 -16.13 6.26
C VAL A 159 -8.33 -14.99 5.28
N VAL A 160 -8.33 -13.75 5.75
CA VAL A 160 -8.13 -12.58 4.91
C VAL A 160 -6.74 -11.98 5.16
N GLY A 161 -6.43 -11.60 6.38
CA GLY A 161 -5.23 -10.85 6.72
C GLY A 161 -3.93 -11.57 6.36
N VAL A 162 -3.79 -12.83 6.73
CA VAL A 162 -2.56 -13.59 6.50
C VAL A 162 -2.31 -13.84 5.01
N PRO A 163 -3.21 -14.47 4.23
CA PRO A 163 -2.90 -14.77 2.84
C PRO A 163 -2.78 -13.51 1.97
N TYR A 164 -3.68 -12.54 2.13
CA TYR A 164 -3.65 -11.31 1.36
C TYR A 164 -2.47 -10.42 1.79
N GLY A 165 -2.22 -10.30 3.09
CA GLY A 165 -1.10 -9.52 3.62
C GLY A 165 0.25 -10.08 3.18
N ILE A 166 0.42 -11.41 3.13
CA ILE A 166 1.65 -12.04 2.61
C ILE A 166 1.79 -11.74 1.11
N ALA A 167 0.75 -11.92 0.32
CA ALA A 167 0.79 -11.66 -1.12
C ALA A 167 1.14 -10.19 -1.42
N GLU A 168 0.51 -9.26 -0.72
CA GLU A 168 0.77 -7.83 -0.84
C GLU A 168 2.18 -7.46 -0.38
N ALA A 169 2.68 -8.03 0.72
CA ALA A 169 4.03 -7.80 1.22
C ALA A 169 5.10 -8.33 0.27
N VAL A 170 4.89 -9.50 -0.33
CA VAL A 170 5.80 -10.06 -1.36
C VAL A 170 5.81 -9.16 -2.59
N ALA A 171 4.64 -8.73 -3.06
CA ALA A 171 4.54 -7.80 -4.19
C ALA A 171 5.26 -6.47 -3.89
N ALA A 172 5.07 -5.90 -2.70
CA ALA A 172 5.74 -4.68 -2.27
C ALA A 172 7.26 -4.85 -2.21
N ALA A 173 7.73 -5.97 -1.66
CA ALA A 173 9.17 -6.28 -1.52
C ALA A 173 9.89 -6.41 -2.88
N ILE A 174 9.17 -6.80 -3.92
CA ILE A 174 9.73 -6.98 -5.28
C ILE A 174 9.54 -5.71 -6.10
N ILE A 175 8.32 -5.21 -6.21
CA ILE A 175 7.96 -4.15 -7.16
C ILE A 175 8.56 -2.81 -6.74
N VAL A 176 8.43 -2.43 -5.46
CA VAL A 176 8.85 -1.10 -5.01
C VAL A 176 10.35 -0.87 -5.16
N PRO A 177 11.26 -1.77 -4.72
CA PRO A 177 12.69 -1.56 -4.91
C PRO A 177 13.11 -1.57 -6.39
N LEU A 178 12.48 -2.40 -7.22
CA LEU A 178 12.76 -2.43 -8.66
C LEU A 178 12.38 -1.12 -9.34
N VAL A 179 11.18 -0.60 -9.06
CA VAL A 179 10.73 0.69 -9.60
C VAL A 179 11.59 1.83 -9.09
N LYS A 180 11.96 1.84 -7.78
CA LYS A 180 12.88 2.83 -7.21
C LYS A 180 14.19 2.87 -7.98
N ILE A 181 14.83 1.71 -8.19
CA ILE A 181 16.09 1.61 -8.95
C ILE A 181 15.92 2.12 -10.38
N ALA A 182 14.83 1.77 -11.05
CA ALA A 182 14.55 2.22 -12.41
C ALA A 182 14.42 3.74 -12.49
N VAL A 183 13.65 4.35 -11.58
CA VAL A 183 13.44 5.80 -11.51
C VAL A 183 14.76 6.53 -11.22
N GLU A 184 15.53 6.09 -10.23
CA GLU A 184 16.83 6.70 -9.89
C GLU A 184 17.81 6.60 -11.06
N SER A 185 17.83 5.48 -11.76
CA SER A 185 18.70 5.27 -12.93
C SER A 185 18.31 6.19 -14.10
N ALA A 186 17.01 6.36 -14.35
CA ALA A 186 16.50 7.26 -15.38
C ALA A 186 16.85 8.73 -15.05
N THR A 187 16.65 9.15 -13.82
CA THR A 187 16.93 10.51 -13.36
C THR A 187 18.43 10.85 -13.49
N LYS A 188 19.31 9.90 -13.15
CA LYS A 188 20.78 10.09 -13.31
C LYS A 188 21.16 10.27 -14.77
N ARG A 189 20.57 9.52 -15.70
CA ARG A 189 20.85 9.66 -17.14
C ARG A 189 20.44 11.02 -17.68
N VAL A 190 19.27 11.51 -17.30
CA VAL A 190 18.78 12.85 -17.71
C VAL A 190 19.68 13.94 -17.17
N GLY A 191 20.12 13.84 -15.90
CA GLY A 191 21.03 14.80 -15.27
C GLY A 191 22.41 14.87 -15.97
N HIS A 192 22.94 13.76 -16.46
CA HIS A 192 24.20 13.73 -17.22
C HIS A 192 24.04 14.29 -18.63
N GLY A 193 22.92 14.01 -19.32
CA GLY A 193 22.66 14.55 -20.65
C GLY A 193 22.54 16.07 -20.67
N ARG A 194 21.97 16.66 -19.59
CA ARG A 194 21.82 18.11 -19.46
C ARG A 194 23.14 18.84 -19.20
N LYS A 195 24.12 18.16 -18.58
CA LYS A 195 25.48 18.73 -18.36
C LYS A 195 26.37 18.60 -19.61
N ALA A 196 26.01 17.76 -20.57
CA ALA A 196 26.79 17.52 -21.79
C ALA A 196 26.42 18.43 -22.96
N GLN A 197 25.42 19.29 -22.87
CA GLN A 197 25.14 20.34 -23.83
C GLN A 197 25.94 21.61 -23.43
N PRO A 198 27.04 21.94 -24.14
CA PRO A 198 27.67 23.27 -24.00
C PRO A 198 26.63 24.30 -24.45
N ALA A 199 26.52 25.39 -23.73
CA ALA A 199 25.76 26.54 -24.17
C ALA A 199 26.30 26.92 -25.58
N GLU A 200 25.51 26.66 -26.62
CA GLU A 200 25.73 27.23 -27.92
C GLU A 200 25.62 28.75 -27.76
N VAL A 201 26.79 29.36 -27.61
CA VAL A 201 26.91 30.82 -27.65
C VAL A 201 26.49 31.22 -29.04
N ASN A 202 25.30 31.82 -29.10
CA ASN A 202 24.78 32.47 -30.29
C ASN A 202 25.76 33.58 -30.74
N LYS A 203 26.73 33.19 -31.58
CA LYS A 203 27.60 34.10 -32.31
C LYS A 203 26.99 34.37 -33.68
N THR A 204 25.87 35.09 -33.69
CA THR A 204 25.41 35.69 -34.95
C THR A 204 24.71 36.98 -34.62
N GLN A 205 25.50 38.04 -34.42
CA GLN A 205 25.16 39.41 -34.75
C GLN A 205 26.47 40.27 -34.61
N VAL A 206 27.16 40.40 -35.69
CA VAL A 206 27.90 41.62 -36.08
C VAL A 206 27.57 41.82 -37.56
#